data_a61d32705b6f370c872834e5419e911f
#
_entry.id   a61d32705b6f370c872834e5419e911f
#
_cell.length_a   1.000
_cell.length_b   1.000
_cell.length_c   1.000
_cell.angle_alpha   90.00
_cell.angle_beta   90.00
_cell.angle_gamma   90.00
#
_symmetry.space_group_name_H-M   'P 1'
#
loop_
_entity.id
_entity.type
_entity.pdbx_description
1 polymer ?
#
loop_
_entity_poly.entity_id
_entity_poly.type
_entity_poly.pdbx_seq_one_letter_code
_entity_poly.pdbx_strand_id
1 'polypeptide(L)'
;MKIYDISQEVFGCQVYAGDPMPEKELLSSMENGDLYNLTAFRMCAHNGTHVDAPLHFIQGGKAVDSIDLDAFIGMAYVAEHHGIVSADDAAAILEKVKKQNPEAAKRILIKGDAEVSSESAKVFAASNMFLLGNESQTVGPPNAPMEVHRILLGAGVVLLEGIRLAEVSQGVYFLNAAPLNLSGADGSPCRAVLITAER
;
A
#
# COMPACT_ATOMS: atom_id res chain seq x y z
N MET A 1 8.80 18.12 -12.85
CA MET A 1 8.60 16.97 -11.93
C MET A 1 7.58 17.41 -10.89
N LYS A 2 6.50 16.65 -10.74
CA LYS A 2 5.48 16.85 -9.70
C LYS A 2 5.48 15.64 -8.79
N ILE A 3 5.38 15.87 -7.49
CA ILE A 3 5.32 14.82 -6.47
C ILE A 3 3.93 14.89 -5.84
N TYR A 4 3.25 13.76 -5.82
CA TYR A 4 1.99 13.58 -5.10
C TYR A 4 2.29 12.75 -3.84
N ASP A 5 2.05 13.32 -2.68
CA ASP A 5 2.03 12.58 -1.44
C ASP A 5 0.69 11.84 -1.36
N ILE A 6 0.75 10.52 -1.41
CA ILE A 6 -0.43 9.67 -1.36
C ILE A 6 -0.58 8.96 -0.01
N SER A 7 0.03 9.54 1.06
CA SER A 7 0.00 8.97 2.40
C SER A 7 -1.04 9.65 3.29
N GLN A 8 -1.47 8.96 4.33
CA GLN A 8 -2.20 9.53 5.45
C GLN A 8 -1.24 10.15 6.46
N GLU A 9 -1.71 11.16 7.21
CA GLU A 9 -1.05 11.62 8.44
C GLU A 9 -1.19 10.53 9.52
N VAL A 10 -0.10 10.21 10.22
CA VAL A 10 0.00 9.01 11.06
C VAL A 10 -0.97 9.05 12.25
N PHE A 11 -1.03 10.16 12.98
CA PHE A 11 -1.79 10.23 14.24
C PHE A 11 -3.30 10.48 14.03
N GLY A 12 -3.69 10.94 12.84
CA GLY A 12 -5.08 11.09 12.41
C GLY A 12 -5.50 10.09 11.35
N CYS A 13 -4.72 9.03 11.12
CA CYS A 13 -4.99 8.07 10.08
C CYS A 13 -6.23 7.20 10.34
N GLN A 14 -6.70 6.57 9.29
CA GLN A 14 -7.66 5.47 9.42
C GLN A 14 -6.95 4.24 10.00
N VAL A 15 -7.65 3.53 10.86
CA VAL A 15 -7.19 2.31 11.52
C VAL A 15 -8.20 1.20 11.25
N TYR A 16 -7.72 0.00 10.95
CA TYR A 16 -8.59 -1.16 10.79
C TYR A 16 -9.31 -1.48 12.10
N ALA A 17 -10.55 -1.92 12.01
CA ALA A 17 -11.39 -2.16 13.19
C ALA A 17 -10.77 -3.22 14.11
N GLY A 18 -10.45 -2.83 15.35
CA GLY A 18 -9.82 -3.69 16.35
C GLY A 18 -8.32 -3.45 16.55
N ASP A 19 -7.67 -2.74 15.64
CA ASP A 19 -6.26 -2.38 15.81
C ASP A 19 -6.07 -1.18 16.76
N PRO A 20 -4.93 -1.09 17.46
CA PRO A 20 -4.64 0.05 18.31
C PRO A 20 -4.39 1.32 17.48
N MET A 21 -4.88 2.45 17.98
CA MET A 21 -4.60 3.77 17.39
C MET A 21 -3.12 4.13 17.57
N PRO A 22 -2.54 4.91 16.63
CA PRO A 22 -1.21 5.50 16.83
C PRO A 22 -1.22 6.46 18.02
N GLU A 23 -0.17 6.39 18.83
CA GLU A 23 0.02 7.23 20.01
C GLU A 23 1.30 8.05 19.87
N LYS A 24 1.26 9.32 20.30
CA LYS A 24 2.40 10.23 20.33
C LYS A 24 2.68 10.65 21.76
N GLU A 25 3.94 10.58 22.16
CA GLU A 25 4.44 11.05 23.46
C GLU A 25 5.55 12.08 23.25
N LEU A 26 5.42 13.22 23.94
CA LEU A 26 6.45 14.24 23.97
C LEU A 26 7.37 14.00 25.17
N LEU A 27 8.54 13.42 24.91
CA LEU A 27 9.51 13.06 25.96
C LEU A 27 10.29 14.28 26.48
N SER A 28 10.54 15.29 25.62
CA SER A 28 11.16 16.57 25.96
C SER A 28 10.55 17.68 25.15
N SER A 29 10.45 18.88 25.72
CA SER A 29 9.85 20.05 25.08
C SER A 29 10.57 21.35 25.43
N MET A 30 11.03 22.08 24.42
CA MET A 30 11.60 23.43 24.61
C MET A 30 10.59 24.41 25.21
N GLU A 31 9.29 24.23 24.99
CA GLU A 31 8.23 25.03 25.63
C GLU A 31 8.20 24.81 27.14
N ASN A 32 8.64 23.64 27.63
CA ASN A 32 8.74 23.31 29.05
C ASN A 32 10.12 23.60 29.64
N GLY A 33 11.03 24.22 28.85
CA GLY A 33 12.38 24.58 29.30
C GLY A 33 13.47 23.55 29.02
N ASP A 34 13.16 22.48 28.29
CA ASP A 34 14.17 21.51 27.84
C ASP A 34 15.07 22.09 26.74
N LEU A 35 16.23 21.48 26.52
CA LEU A 35 17.19 21.92 25.49
C LEU A 35 16.75 21.61 24.07
N TYR A 36 15.83 20.63 23.86
CA TYR A 36 15.35 20.16 22.57
C TYR A 36 13.94 19.58 22.69
N ASN A 37 13.29 19.37 21.54
CA ASN A 37 12.06 18.60 21.46
C ASN A 37 12.38 17.15 21.12
N LEU A 38 11.78 16.20 21.82
CA LEU A 38 11.90 14.76 21.56
C LEU A 38 10.54 14.10 21.58
N THR A 39 10.17 13.50 20.46
CA THR A 39 8.91 12.78 20.32
C THR A 39 9.17 11.28 20.20
N ALA A 40 8.49 10.49 21.01
CA ALA A 40 8.31 9.06 20.79
C ALA A 40 6.93 8.80 20.21
N PHE A 41 6.77 7.69 19.51
CA PHE A 41 5.45 7.23 19.06
C PHE A 41 5.37 5.72 19.06
N ARG A 42 4.15 5.22 19.20
CA ARG A 42 3.80 3.81 19.08
C ARG A 42 2.68 3.68 18.07
N MET A 43 2.77 2.68 17.18
CA MET A 43 1.73 2.38 16.21
C MET A 43 1.75 0.90 15.82
N CYS A 44 0.65 0.40 15.27
CA CYS A 44 0.59 -0.88 14.58
C CYS A 44 1.27 -0.75 13.22
N ALA A 45 1.87 -1.83 12.72
CA ALA A 45 2.50 -1.85 11.39
C ALA A 45 1.48 -1.55 10.27
N HIS A 46 0.20 -1.83 10.52
CA HIS A 46 -0.90 -1.70 9.57
C HIS A 46 -1.77 -0.44 9.80
N ASN A 47 -1.27 0.57 10.51
CA ASN A 47 -1.97 1.84 10.66
C ASN A 47 -1.72 2.78 9.47
N GLY A 48 -2.79 3.44 9.01
CA GLY A 48 -2.69 4.48 7.98
C GLY A 48 -2.22 3.95 6.62
N THR A 49 -1.25 4.62 6.01
CA THR A 49 -0.64 4.14 4.77
C THR A 49 0.51 3.19 5.10
N HIS A 50 0.37 1.96 4.66
CA HIS A 50 1.29 0.87 5.02
C HIS A 50 1.40 -0.17 3.91
N VAL A 51 2.38 -1.05 4.05
CA VAL A 51 2.54 -2.24 3.21
C VAL A 51 2.39 -3.51 4.04
N ASP A 52 1.77 -4.53 3.43
CA ASP A 52 1.72 -5.89 3.96
C ASP A 52 2.77 -6.76 3.30
N ALA A 53 3.52 -7.47 4.11
CA ALA A 53 4.42 -8.53 3.67
C ALA A 53 3.72 -9.90 3.68
N PRO A 54 4.20 -10.89 2.91
CA PRO A 54 3.66 -12.25 2.95
C PRO A 54 3.48 -12.84 4.36
N LEU A 55 4.38 -12.50 5.29
CA LEU A 55 4.30 -12.97 6.69
C LEU A 55 2.98 -12.63 7.37
N HIS A 56 2.29 -11.56 6.94
CA HIS A 56 1.02 -11.13 7.54
C HIS A 56 -0.07 -12.21 7.52
N PHE A 57 -0.21 -12.94 6.40
CA PHE A 57 -1.23 -13.99 6.27
C PHE A 57 -0.67 -15.39 5.94
N ILE A 58 0.62 -15.49 5.63
CA ILE A 58 1.27 -16.73 5.22
C ILE A 58 2.27 -17.16 6.29
N GLN A 59 2.01 -18.29 6.95
CA GLN A 59 2.92 -18.85 7.94
C GLN A 59 4.28 -19.15 7.29
N GLY A 60 5.35 -18.56 7.84
CA GLY A 60 6.69 -18.68 7.27
C GLY A 60 6.91 -17.85 5.99
N GLY A 61 5.97 -16.96 5.66
CA GLY A 61 6.12 -15.99 4.59
C GLY A 61 7.28 -15.02 4.82
N LYS A 62 7.71 -14.32 3.77
CA LYS A 62 8.75 -13.29 3.88
C LYS A 62 8.28 -12.14 4.77
N ALA A 63 9.13 -11.72 5.70
CA ALA A 63 8.97 -10.48 6.45
C ALA A 63 9.34 -9.27 5.58
N VAL A 64 8.91 -8.08 5.97
CA VAL A 64 9.05 -6.85 5.17
C VAL A 64 10.49 -6.49 4.85
N ASP A 65 11.43 -6.75 5.78
CA ASP A 65 12.87 -6.55 5.62
C ASP A 65 13.54 -7.53 4.64
N SER A 66 12.84 -8.62 4.30
CA SER A 66 13.33 -9.67 3.38
C SER A 66 12.77 -9.55 1.95
N ILE A 67 12.03 -8.47 1.67
CA ILE A 67 11.47 -8.19 0.35
C ILE A 67 12.37 -7.19 -0.37
N ASP A 68 12.68 -7.47 -1.63
CA ASP A 68 13.49 -6.58 -2.45
C ASP A 68 12.80 -5.23 -2.66
N LEU A 69 13.56 -4.13 -2.58
CA LEU A 69 13.00 -2.78 -2.67
C LEU A 69 12.33 -2.47 -4.02
N ASP A 70 12.67 -3.21 -5.08
CA ASP A 70 12.00 -3.09 -6.37
C ASP A 70 10.52 -3.53 -6.33
N ALA A 71 10.08 -4.22 -5.28
CA ALA A 71 8.65 -4.45 -5.07
C ALA A 71 7.91 -3.13 -4.76
N PHE A 72 8.52 -2.21 -4.04
CA PHE A 72 7.94 -0.98 -3.54
C PHE A 72 8.28 0.27 -4.36
N ILE A 73 9.35 0.21 -5.16
CA ILE A 73 9.89 1.36 -5.90
C ILE A 73 9.97 1.02 -7.40
N GLY A 74 9.40 1.87 -8.24
CA GLY A 74 9.47 1.74 -9.69
C GLY A 74 8.23 2.25 -10.41
N MET A 75 8.13 1.95 -11.71
CA MET A 75 6.96 2.36 -12.49
C MET A 75 5.71 1.66 -11.96
N ALA A 76 4.65 2.45 -11.79
CA ALA A 76 3.34 2.02 -11.31
C ALA A 76 2.21 2.61 -12.15
N TYR A 77 1.07 2.00 -12.13
CA TYR A 77 -0.12 2.48 -12.82
C TYR A 77 -1.25 2.74 -11.83
N VAL A 78 -1.83 3.93 -11.89
CA VAL A 78 -3.06 4.26 -11.18
C VAL A 78 -4.23 3.93 -12.09
N ALA A 79 -5.04 2.94 -11.68
CA ALA A 79 -6.31 2.56 -12.33
C ALA A 79 -7.47 3.12 -11.52
N GLU A 80 -8.46 3.71 -12.19
CA GLU A 80 -9.68 4.16 -11.51
C GLU A 80 -10.74 3.07 -11.61
N HIS A 81 -11.31 2.70 -10.46
CA HIS A 81 -12.39 1.72 -10.35
C HIS A 81 -13.26 2.01 -9.12
N HIS A 82 -14.54 1.69 -9.21
CA HIS A 82 -15.52 1.82 -8.13
C HIS A 82 -16.27 0.52 -7.91
N GLY A 83 -16.52 0.18 -6.65
CA GLY A 83 -17.20 -1.05 -6.28
C GLY A 83 -16.33 -2.29 -6.44
N ILE A 84 -16.96 -3.45 -6.64
CA ILE A 84 -16.25 -4.73 -6.68
C ILE A 84 -15.43 -4.86 -7.99
N VAL A 85 -14.14 -5.08 -7.85
CA VAL A 85 -13.26 -5.42 -8.98
C VAL A 85 -13.48 -6.89 -9.33
N SER A 86 -14.06 -7.15 -10.49
CA SER A 86 -14.25 -8.50 -11.01
C SER A 86 -12.98 -9.06 -11.66
N ALA A 87 -12.98 -10.35 -12.00
CA ALA A 87 -11.89 -10.97 -12.77
C ALA A 87 -11.69 -10.30 -14.14
N ASP A 88 -12.79 -9.93 -14.81
CA ASP A 88 -12.75 -9.25 -16.11
C ASP A 88 -12.17 -7.83 -15.98
N ASP A 89 -12.53 -7.09 -14.92
CA ASP A 89 -11.95 -5.77 -14.63
C ASP A 89 -10.45 -5.87 -14.39
N ALA A 90 -10.00 -6.82 -13.58
CA ALA A 90 -8.58 -7.06 -13.33
C ALA A 90 -7.81 -7.38 -14.61
N ALA A 91 -8.37 -8.25 -15.48
CA ALA A 91 -7.77 -8.58 -16.76
C ALA A 91 -7.69 -7.34 -17.69
N ALA A 92 -8.76 -6.54 -17.74
CA ALA A 92 -8.80 -5.32 -18.55
C ALA A 92 -7.79 -4.26 -18.07
N ILE A 93 -7.65 -4.08 -16.74
CA ILE A 93 -6.64 -3.20 -16.16
C ILE A 93 -5.24 -3.67 -16.56
N LEU A 94 -4.92 -4.96 -16.39
CA LEU A 94 -3.62 -5.53 -16.73
C LEU A 94 -3.32 -5.42 -18.23
N GLU A 95 -4.30 -5.67 -19.10
CA GLU A 95 -4.13 -5.52 -20.54
C GLU A 95 -3.86 -4.06 -20.92
N LYS A 96 -4.63 -3.14 -20.37
CA LYS A 96 -4.48 -1.70 -20.61
C LYS A 96 -3.10 -1.20 -20.20
N VAL A 97 -2.65 -1.55 -18.97
CA VAL A 97 -1.35 -1.06 -18.48
C VAL A 97 -0.19 -1.69 -19.23
N LYS A 98 -0.23 -2.98 -19.58
CA LYS A 98 0.82 -3.64 -20.38
C LYS A 98 1.00 -3.00 -21.75
N LYS A 99 -0.07 -2.50 -22.37
CA LYS A 99 -0.01 -1.76 -23.66
C LYS A 99 0.63 -0.37 -23.49
N GLN A 100 0.45 0.28 -22.34
CA GLN A 100 0.99 1.63 -22.09
C GLN A 100 2.43 1.57 -21.58
N ASN A 101 2.68 0.76 -20.57
CA ASN A 101 3.99 0.57 -19.95
C ASN A 101 4.06 -0.79 -19.23
N PRO A 102 4.73 -1.80 -19.80
CA PRO A 102 4.84 -3.13 -19.21
C PRO A 102 5.44 -3.14 -17.79
N GLU A 103 6.38 -2.24 -17.49
CA GLU A 103 6.98 -2.16 -16.15
C GLU A 103 6.00 -1.62 -15.12
N ALA A 104 5.07 -0.73 -15.51
CA ALA A 104 4.02 -0.24 -14.62
C ALA A 104 2.98 -1.31 -14.27
N ALA A 105 2.88 -2.39 -15.08
CA ALA A 105 2.01 -3.51 -14.77
C ALA A 105 2.48 -4.33 -13.55
N LYS A 106 3.71 -4.11 -13.10
CA LYS A 106 4.24 -4.76 -11.89
C LYS A 106 3.71 -4.13 -10.60
N ARG A 107 3.19 -2.91 -10.66
CA ARG A 107 2.64 -2.18 -9.49
C ARG A 107 1.39 -1.45 -9.91
N ILE A 108 0.24 -1.87 -9.39
CA ILE A 108 -1.06 -1.29 -9.72
C ILE A 108 -1.65 -0.70 -8.46
N LEU A 109 -2.08 0.56 -8.54
CA LEU A 109 -2.80 1.27 -7.50
C LEU A 109 -4.22 1.51 -7.99
N ILE A 110 -5.21 1.07 -7.22
CA ILE A 110 -6.62 1.25 -7.58
C ILE A 110 -7.17 2.46 -6.83
N LYS A 111 -7.56 3.47 -7.60
CA LYS A 111 -8.21 4.69 -7.13
C LYS A 111 -9.72 4.48 -7.06
N GLY A 112 -10.35 4.96 -5.99
CA GLY A 112 -11.78 4.89 -5.74
C GLY A 112 -12.13 3.95 -4.59
N ASP A 113 -13.41 3.73 -4.37
CA ASP A 113 -13.96 2.84 -3.34
C ASP A 113 -13.93 1.36 -3.76
N ALA A 114 -12.82 0.95 -4.39
CA ALA A 114 -12.67 -0.36 -4.98
C ALA A 114 -12.44 -1.46 -3.93
N GLU A 115 -13.12 -2.58 -4.14
CA GLU A 115 -13.00 -3.80 -3.35
C GLU A 115 -12.55 -4.96 -4.26
N VAL A 116 -11.38 -5.53 -3.97
CA VAL A 116 -10.83 -6.64 -4.77
C VAL A 116 -11.54 -7.93 -4.39
N SER A 117 -12.18 -8.60 -5.37
CA SER A 117 -12.78 -9.93 -5.17
C SER A 117 -11.74 -11.04 -5.16
N SER A 118 -12.09 -12.22 -4.64
CA SER A 118 -11.20 -13.40 -4.69
C SER A 118 -10.87 -13.81 -6.13
N GLU A 119 -11.79 -13.62 -7.06
CA GLU A 119 -11.62 -13.92 -8.48
C GLU A 119 -10.60 -12.96 -9.11
N SER A 120 -10.73 -11.65 -8.88
CA SER A 120 -9.76 -10.67 -9.38
C SER A 120 -8.39 -10.81 -8.72
N ALA A 121 -8.35 -11.16 -7.42
CA ALA A 121 -7.10 -11.46 -6.73
C ALA A 121 -6.32 -12.60 -7.40
N LYS A 122 -7.00 -13.66 -7.87
CA LYS A 122 -6.37 -14.76 -8.63
C LYS A 122 -5.78 -14.27 -9.96
N VAL A 123 -6.49 -13.36 -10.66
CA VAL A 123 -5.99 -12.76 -11.91
C VAL A 123 -4.75 -11.91 -11.65
N PHE A 124 -4.78 -11.06 -10.64
CA PHE A 124 -3.61 -10.25 -10.25
C PHE A 124 -2.45 -11.13 -9.81
N ALA A 125 -2.67 -12.13 -8.96
CA ALA A 125 -1.65 -13.05 -8.49
C ALA A 125 -0.95 -13.81 -9.62
N ALA A 126 -1.68 -14.17 -10.69
CA ALA A 126 -1.13 -14.86 -11.85
C ALA A 126 -0.35 -13.94 -12.82
N SER A 127 -0.35 -12.63 -12.62
CA SER A 127 0.19 -11.66 -13.59
C SER A 127 1.68 -11.34 -13.44
N ASN A 128 2.37 -11.93 -12.45
CA ASN A 128 3.76 -11.62 -12.06
C ASN A 128 3.94 -10.16 -11.58
N MET A 129 2.91 -9.57 -11.00
CA MET A 129 3.02 -8.25 -10.38
C MET A 129 3.73 -8.34 -9.02
N PHE A 130 4.27 -7.22 -8.56
CA PHE A 130 4.95 -7.09 -7.28
C PHE A 130 4.07 -6.49 -6.21
N LEU A 131 3.22 -5.50 -6.60
CA LEU A 131 2.45 -4.72 -5.65
C LEU A 131 1.05 -4.41 -6.19
N LEU A 132 0.06 -4.58 -5.33
CA LEU A 132 -1.31 -4.08 -5.51
C LEU A 132 -1.65 -3.11 -4.37
N GLY A 133 -2.16 -1.92 -4.69
CA GLY A 133 -2.56 -0.95 -3.68
C GLY A 133 -3.97 -0.40 -3.89
N ASN A 134 -4.59 0.09 -2.80
CA ASN A 134 -5.86 0.77 -2.84
C ASN A 134 -6.02 1.82 -1.71
N GLU A 135 -7.12 2.58 -1.76
CA GLU A 135 -7.40 3.66 -0.80
C GLU A 135 -8.02 3.15 0.53
N SER A 136 -8.50 1.91 0.58
CA SER A 136 -9.04 1.28 1.79
C SER A 136 -7.92 0.82 2.73
N GLN A 137 -8.26 0.59 4.02
CA GLN A 137 -7.36 -0.07 4.99
C GLN A 137 -7.28 -1.58 4.80
N THR A 138 -7.90 -2.10 3.74
CA THR A 138 -7.79 -3.49 3.27
C THR A 138 -8.13 -3.54 1.78
N VAL A 139 -7.37 -4.32 1.01
CA VAL A 139 -7.63 -4.49 -0.44
C VAL A 139 -8.85 -5.37 -0.71
N GLY A 140 -9.16 -6.29 0.19
CA GLY A 140 -10.31 -7.20 0.09
C GLY A 140 -11.58 -6.64 0.72
N PRO A 141 -12.65 -7.49 0.75
CA PRO A 141 -13.89 -7.14 1.42
C PRO A 141 -13.65 -6.77 2.89
N PRO A 142 -14.13 -5.61 3.38
CA PRO A 142 -13.84 -5.15 4.74
C PRO A 142 -14.23 -6.15 5.85
N ASN A 143 -15.27 -6.95 5.61
CA ASN A 143 -15.77 -7.94 6.59
C ASN A 143 -15.13 -9.33 6.46
N ALA A 144 -14.40 -9.60 5.38
CA ALA A 144 -13.80 -10.92 5.10
C ALA A 144 -12.54 -10.82 4.21
N PRO A 145 -11.52 -10.03 4.59
CA PRO A 145 -10.38 -9.76 3.70
C PRO A 145 -9.42 -10.95 3.55
N MET A 146 -9.49 -11.94 4.43
CA MET A 146 -8.47 -13.00 4.58
C MET A 146 -8.21 -13.80 3.31
N GLU A 147 -9.24 -14.11 2.52
CA GLU A 147 -9.06 -14.91 1.29
C GLU A 147 -8.26 -14.14 0.24
N VAL A 148 -8.58 -12.87 0.03
CA VAL A 148 -7.88 -11.99 -0.94
C VAL A 148 -6.42 -11.82 -0.53
N HIS A 149 -6.15 -11.55 0.76
CA HIS A 149 -4.79 -11.44 1.28
C HIS A 149 -3.99 -12.73 1.08
N ARG A 150 -4.56 -13.91 1.40
CA ARG A 150 -3.88 -15.19 1.21
C ARG A 150 -3.56 -15.49 -0.25
N ILE A 151 -4.44 -15.11 -1.18
CA ILE A 151 -4.20 -15.30 -2.62
C ILE A 151 -3.04 -14.40 -3.07
N LEU A 152 -3.08 -13.10 -2.76
CA LEU A 152 -2.09 -12.14 -3.23
C LEU A 152 -0.73 -12.32 -2.54
N LEU A 153 -0.71 -12.31 -1.21
CA LEU A 153 0.50 -12.48 -0.42
C LEU A 153 1.12 -13.88 -0.62
N GLY A 154 0.29 -14.91 -0.80
CA GLY A 154 0.74 -16.26 -1.13
C GLY A 154 1.42 -16.37 -2.48
N ALA A 155 1.09 -15.50 -3.43
CA ALA A 155 1.77 -15.36 -4.71
C ALA A 155 3.00 -14.42 -4.65
N GLY A 156 3.30 -13.83 -3.49
CA GLY A 156 4.41 -12.90 -3.31
C GLY A 156 4.08 -11.46 -3.74
N VAL A 157 2.81 -11.15 -3.98
CA VAL A 157 2.35 -9.78 -4.25
C VAL A 157 2.21 -9.06 -2.91
N VAL A 158 2.96 -7.98 -2.71
CA VAL A 158 2.80 -7.11 -1.53
C VAL A 158 1.59 -6.20 -1.69
N LEU A 159 0.97 -5.81 -0.56
CA LEU A 159 -0.17 -4.91 -0.59
C LEU A 159 0.25 -3.52 -0.09
N LEU A 160 -0.29 -2.47 -0.70
CA LEU A 160 -0.11 -1.09 -0.28
C LEU A 160 -1.50 -0.50 0.03
N GLU A 161 -1.80 -0.39 1.30
CA GLU A 161 -3.14 -0.06 1.78
C GLU A 161 -3.21 1.35 2.36
N GLY A 162 -4.43 1.91 2.37
CA GLY A 162 -4.69 3.21 2.98
C GLY A 162 -4.06 4.39 2.25
N ILE A 163 -3.78 4.27 0.95
CA ILE A 163 -3.28 5.39 0.14
C ILE A 163 -4.36 6.45 -0.13
N ARG A 164 -3.96 7.61 -0.64
CA ARG A 164 -4.85 8.74 -0.98
C ARG A 164 -4.60 9.18 -2.40
N LEU A 165 -5.54 8.88 -3.29
CA LEU A 165 -5.40 9.12 -4.74
C LEU A 165 -6.35 10.19 -5.29
N ALA A 166 -7.09 10.92 -4.45
CA ALA A 166 -8.08 11.90 -4.88
C ALA A 166 -7.53 12.89 -5.91
N GLU A 167 -6.31 13.42 -5.68
CA GLU A 167 -5.64 14.40 -6.55
C GLU A 167 -4.83 13.76 -7.69
N VAL A 168 -4.85 12.41 -7.81
CA VAL A 168 -4.04 11.69 -8.80
C VAL A 168 -4.95 11.22 -9.92
N SER A 169 -4.61 11.58 -11.16
CA SER A 169 -5.31 11.08 -12.35
C SER A 169 -4.88 9.65 -12.68
N GLN A 170 -5.76 8.90 -13.36
CA GLN A 170 -5.38 7.61 -13.92
C GLN A 170 -4.18 7.76 -14.88
N GLY A 171 -3.17 6.89 -14.74
CA GLY A 171 -1.98 6.97 -15.57
C GLY A 171 -0.76 6.28 -15.00
N VAL A 172 0.37 6.47 -15.67
CA VAL A 172 1.68 5.91 -15.31
C VAL A 172 2.48 6.92 -14.49
N TYR A 173 3.04 6.45 -13.39
CA TYR A 173 3.84 7.22 -12.43
C TYR A 173 5.06 6.43 -11.99
N PHE A 174 6.03 7.10 -11.39
CA PHE A 174 7.06 6.44 -10.61
C PHE A 174 6.60 6.42 -9.14
N LEU A 175 6.44 5.24 -8.58
CA LEU A 175 6.07 5.00 -7.18
C LEU A 175 7.33 4.88 -6.31
N ASN A 176 7.30 5.50 -5.14
CA ASN A 176 8.14 5.15 -4.01
C ASN A 176 7.24 4.95 -2.79
N ALA A 177 7.12 3.71 -2.34
CA ALA A 177 6.40 3.28 -1.15
C ALA A 177 7.31 2.41 -0.27
N ALA A 178 8.61 2.74 -0.20
CA ALA A 178 9.57 1.99 0.59
C ALA A 178 9.13 1.92 2.05
N PRO A 179 9.03 0.71 2.64
CA PRO A 179 8.71 0.51 4.05
C PRO A 179 9.88 0.92 4.95
N LEU A 180 9.59 1.10 6.24
CA LEU A 180 10.65 1.09 7.24
C LEU A 180 11.33 -0.29 7.26
N ASN A 181 12.64 -0.31 7.50
CA ASN A 181 13.39 -1.55 7.61
C ASN A 181 13.17 -2.18 9.00
N LEU A 182 12.03 -2.86 9.15
CA LEU A 182 11.59 -3.50 10.40
C LEU A 182 11.89 -4.99 10.32
N SER A 183 12.94 -5.43 11.01
CA SER A 183 13.37 -6.83 10.97
C SER A 183 12.29 -7.77 11.50
N GLY A 184 11.91 -8.74 10.67
CA GLY A 184 10.95 -9.78 11.02
C GLY A 184 9.50 -9.31 11.11
N ALA A 185 9.17 -8.08 10.69
CA ALA A 185 7.80 -7.58 10.75
C ALA A 185 6.95 -8.06 9.56
N ASP A 186 5.66 -8.20 9.82
CA ASP A 186 4.63 -8.65 8.88
C ASP A 186 4.12 -7.55 7.96
N GLY A 187 4.48 -6.30 8.26
CA GLY A 187 4.14 -5.10 7.50
C GLY A 187 4.91 -3.89 8.00
N SER A 188 4.67 -2.73 7.41
CA SER A 188 5.32 -1.49 7.81
C SER A 188 4.59 -0.27 7.32
N PRO A 189 4.47 0.80 8.13
CA PRO A 189 4.05 2.10 7.61
C PRO A 189 5.07 2.61 6.59
N CYS A 190 4.59 3.40 5.64
CA CYS A 190 5.44 4.04 4.64
C CYS A 190 4.95 5.45 4.29
N ARG A 191 5.86 6.31 3.80
CA ARG A 191 5.50 7.56 3.13
C ARG A 191 5.43 7.30 1.63
N ALA A 192 4.25 6.89 1.15
CA ALA A 192 4.05 6.60 -0.26
C ALA A 192 3.92 7.89 -1.09
N VAL A 193 4.68 7.99 -2.18
CA VAL A 193 4.63 9.12 -3.11
C VAL A 193 4.60 8.64 -4.55
N LEU A 194 3.86 9.38 -5.39
CA LEU A 194 3.90 9.23 -6.85
C LEU A 194 4.62 10.44 -7.48
N ILE A 195 5.47 10.15 -8.44
CA ILE A 195 6.29 11.15 -9.12
C ILE A 195 5.99 11.09 -10.62
N THR A 196 5.75 12.25 -11.22
CA THR A 196 5.61 12.38 -12.69
C THR A 196 6.58 13.39 -13.24
N ALA A 197 7.08 13.11 -14.43
CA ALA A 197 7.82 14.09 -15.21
C ALA A 197 6.81 15.00 -15.93
N GLU A 198 6.21 15.96 -15.23
CA GLU A 198 5.51 17.05 -15.90
C GLU A 198 6.54 17.97 -16.56
N ARG A 199 6.35 18.25 -17.83
CA ARG A 199 6.98 19.35 -18.51
C ARG A 199 6.21 20.64 -18.28
#